data_0e9fb0489fa270d1a6dd50bf967e27ea
#
_entry.id   0e9fb0489fa270d1a6dd50bf967e27ea
#
_cell.length_a   1.000
_cell.length_b   1.000
_cell.length_c   1.000
_cell.angle_alpha   90.00
_cell.angle_beta   90.00
_cell.angle_gamma   90.00
#
_symmetry.space_group_name_H-M   'P 1'
#
loop_
_entity.id
_entity.type
_entity.pdbx_description
1 polymer ?
#
loop_
_entity_poly.entity_id
_entity_poly.type
_entity_poly.pdbx_seq_one_letter_code
_entity_poly.pdbx_strand_id
1 'polypeptide(L)'
;MINDLQTINTNDYDTMAKAMGIANERPATASKQSNLARVKIQHSPLMGKTEVRGKEVNVEVVEGGTYKLDIPNGASYYGTGAIIRPFMQRFMYKKYVMGTGGAKNRYVKTIMSDNLNIDLKDNDGTFNCGKPSGWIDDFNSLPQKTKDLIKAVKRVRVVFGNITLTDPTDEKGNSVNVIAATPFIWEIDNRDAFKSIGKCFSDLAKSKRLPVQHSITLATQSNEMNNGNVFYTPAPTLDMTKTLDIHPEDQEMFGNLMS
;
A
#
# COMPACT_ATOMS: atom_id res chain seq x y z
N MET A 1 15.03 -28.80 45.21
CA MET A 1 15.86 -28.61 44.01
C MET A 1 14.91 -28.13 42.94
N ILE A 2 14.87 -26.82 42.67
CA ILE A 2 14.07 -26.21 41.60
C ILE A 2 14.96 -26.31 40.36
N ASN A 3 14.56 -27.16 39.40
CA ASN A 3 15.26 -27.25 38.12
C ASN A 3 15.21 -25.89 37.45
N ASP A 4 16.38 -25.33 37.15
CA ASP A 4 16.52 -24.20 36.24
C ASP A 4 15.91 -24.56 34.89
N LEU A 5 14.74 -24.03 34.62
CA LEU A 5 14.15 -24.04 33.30
C LEU A 5 15.04 -23.19 32.38
N GLN A 6 15.82 -23.85 31.55
CA GLN A 6 16.63 -23.19 30.54
C GLN A 6 15.67 -22.33 29.67
N THR A 7 15.87 -21.05 29.69
CA THR A 7 15.16 -20.11 28.84
C THR A 7 15.60 -20.36 27.40
N ILE A 8 14.72 -20.94 26.59
CA ILE A 8 14.95 -21.15 25.16
C ILE A 8 14.99 -19.76 24.50
N ASN A 9 16.00 -19.52 23.67
CA ASN A 9 16.09 -18.30 22.86
C ASN A 9 14.81 -18.14 22.01
N THR A 10 14.28 -16.91 21.90
CA THR A 10 13.00 -16.64 21.21
C THR A 10 12.99 -17.13 19.76
N ASN A 11 14.13 -17.07 19.05
CA ASN A 11 14.26 -17.56 17.69
C ASN A 11 14.18 -19.09 17.59
N ASP A 12 14.77 -19.78 18.56
CA ASP A 12 14.72 -21.25 18.65
C ASP A 12 13.31 -21.71 19.01
N TYR A 13 12.62 -20.98 19.89
CA TYR A 13 11.22 -21.26 20.23
C TYR A 13 10.31 -21.17 19.01
N ASP A 14 10.44 -20.15 18.17
CA ASP A 14 9.58 -19.97 16.99
C ASP A 14 9.78 -21.08 15.95
N THR A 15 11.02 -21.50 15.77
CA THR A 15 11.35 -22.62 14.89
C THR A 15 10.79 -23.94 15.42
N MET A 16 10.95 -24.20 16.72
CA MET A 16 10.40 -25.40 17.37
C MET A 16 8.88 -25.39 17.42
N ALA A 17 8.26 -24.25 17.72
CA ALA A 17 6.80 -24.11 17.75
C ALA A 17 6.16 -24.39 16.38
N LYS A 18 6.82 -23.95 15.28
CA LYS A 18 6.40 -24.30 13.91
C LYS A 18 6.52 -25.81 13.64
N ALA A 19 7.65 -26.41 14.00
CA ALA A 19 7.89 -27.82 13.81
C ALA A 19 6.91 -28.69 14.62
N MET A 20 6.50 -28.24 15.80
CA MET A 20 5.56 -28.91 16.70
C MET A 20 4.09 -28.59 16.40
N GLY A 21 3.79 -27.71 15.44
CA GLY A 21 2.41 -27.36 15.05
C GLY A 21 1.67 -26.46 16.05
N ILE A 22 2.34 -25.92 17.07
CA ILE A 22 1.72 -25.06 18.10
C ILE A 22 1.87 -23.56 17.80
N ALA A 23 2.52 -23.20 16.69
CA ALA A 23 2.72 -21.79 16.32
C ALA A 23 1.39 -21.01 16.13
N ASN A 24 0.35 -21.71 15.75
CA ASN A 24 -1.00 -21.13 15.50
C ASN A 24 -1.88 -21.08 16.76
N GLU A 25 -1.46 -21.70 17.87
CA GLU A 25 -2.21 -21.71 19.13
C GLU A 25 -1.87 -20.53 20.05
N ARG A 26 -0.96 -19.66 19.61
CA ARG A 26 -0.73 -18.40 20.31
C ARG A 26 -2.05 -17.61 20.34
N PRO A 27 -2.47 -17.10 21.52
CA PRO A 27 -3.56 -16.15 21.57
C PRO A 27 -3.23 -15.05 20.58
N ALA A 28 -4.19 -14.68 19.70
CA ALA A 28 -4.03 -13.63 18.73
C ALA A 28 -3.53 -12.38 19.48
N THR A 29 -2.21 -12.22 19.53
CA THR A 29 -1.61 -10.96 19.95
C THR A 29 -2.22 -9.92 19.05
N ALA A 30 -2.82 -8.90 19.63
CA ALA A 30 -3.40 -7.76 18.94
C ALA A 30 -2.59 -7.51 17.69
N SER A 31 -3.23 -7.54 16.54
CA SER A 31 -2.57 -7.49 15.22
C SER A 31 -1.40 -6.54 15.30
N LYS A 32 -0.16 -7.04 15.13
CA LYS A 32 1.02 -6.17 15.12
C LYS A 32 0.71 -5.06 14.14
N GLN A 33 0.46 -3.86 14.63
CA GLN A 33 0.25 -2.71 13.76
C GLN A 33 1.49 -2.65 12.89
N SER A 34 1.29 -2.70 11.58
CA SER A 34 2.39 -2.59 10.63
C SER A 34 3.14 -1.30 10.93
N ASN A 35 4.44 -1.39 11.19
CA ASN A 35 5.32 -0.23 11.39
C ASN A 35 5.60 0.52 10.07
N LEU A 36 4.97 0.10 8.98
CA LEU A 36 5.14 0.71 7.66
C LEU A 36 4.22 1.92 7.51
N ALA A 37 4.79 3.02 7.05
CA ALA A 37 4.02 4.19 6.67
C ALA A 37 3.12 3.88 5.47
N ARG A 38 1.93 4.47 5.44
CA ARG A 38 0.98 4.28 4.33
C ARG A 38 1.05 5.44 3.37
N VAL A 39 1.20 5.13 2.10
CA VAL A 39 1.24 6.11 1.01
C VAL A 39 -0.09 6.15 0.29
N LYS A 40 -0.56 7.35 -0.02
CA LYS A 40 -1.70 7.60 -0.92
C LYS A 40 -1.56 8.96 -1.59
N ILE A 41 -2.33 9.21 -2.64
CA ILE A 41 -2.44 10.53 -3.24
C ILE A 41 -3.63 11.25 -2.60
N GLN A 42 -3.42 12.47 -2.14
CA GLN A 42 -4.45 13.38 -1.65
C GLN A 42 -5.15 14.01 -2.86
N HIS A 43 -6.40 13.61 -3.13
CA HIS A 43 -7.11 14.10 -4.31
C HIS A 43 -7.75 15.48 -4.10
N SER A 44 -8.22 15.77 -2.89
CA SER A 44 -8.81 17.07 -2.56
C SER A 44 -7.83 17.90 -1.74
N PRO A 45 -7.79 19.23 -1.90
CA PRO A 45 -6.96 20.08 -1.07
C PRO A 45 -7.37 19.97 0.41
N LEU A 46 -6.42 20.19 1.31
CA LEU A 46 -6.71 20.40 2.73
C LEU A 46 -6.95 21.89 2.98
N MET A 47 -8.03 22.16 3.69
CA MET A 47 -8.41 23.51 4.05
C MET A 47 -8.01 23.76 5.50
N GLY A 48 -7.24 24.81 5.73
CA GLY A 48 -6.96 25.38 7.04
C GLY A 48 -7.80 26.60 7.28
N LYS A 49 -7.67 27.17 8.48
CA LYS A 49 -8.29 28.45 8.84
C LYS A 49 -7.20 29.47 9.10
N THR A 50 -7.38 30.67 8.57
CA THR A 50 -6.55 31.83 8.87
C THR A 50 -7.43 33.02 9.20
N GLU A 51 -6.91 33.96 9.96
CA GLU A 51 -7.62 35.18 10.29
C GLU A 51 -7.21 36.30 9.32
N VAL A 52 -8.20 36.87 8.60
CA VAL A 52 -8.01 38.03 7.74
C VAL A 52 -8.94 39.16 8.21
N ARG A 53 -8.36 40.26 8.67
CA ARG A 53 -9.11 41.43 9.17
C ARG A 53 -10.14 41.10 10.26
N GLY A 54 -9.76 40.22 11.22
CA GLY A 54 -10.63 39.83 12.32
C GLY A 54 -11.71 38.82 11.95
N LYS A 55 -11.66 38.21 10.75
CA LYS A 55 -12.59 37.15 10.31
C LYS A 55 -11.84 35.88 9.96
N GLU A 56 -12.32 34.75 10.45
CA GLU A 56 -11.84 33.45 10.01
C GLU A 56 -12.24 33.20 8.54
N VAL A 57 -11.23 32.86 7.72
CA VAL A 57 -11.43 32.43 6.34
C VAL A 57 -10.76 31.09 6.13
N ASN A 58 -11.38 30.24 5.31
CA ASN A 58 -10.77 28.99 4.90
C ASN A 58 -9.73 29.26 3.81
N VAL A 59 -8.53 28.69 3.97
CA VAL A 59 -7.44 28.77 2.99
C VAL A 59 -6.97 27.37 2.67
N GLU A 60 -6.54 27.14 1.45
CA GLU A 60 -5.89 25.90 1.06
C GLU A 60 -4.49 25.85 1.68
N VAL A 61 -4.22 24.83 2.50
CA VAL A 61 -2.93 24.65 3.19
C VAL A 61 -2.10 23.52 2.58
N VAL A 62 -2.76 22.54 1.95
CA VAL A 62 -2.11 21.48 1.17
C VAL A 62 -2.88 21.30 -0.13
N GLU A 63 -2.19 21.39 -1.24
CA GLU A 63 -2.79 21.24 -2.57
C GLU A 63 -3.29 19.83 -2.85
N GLY A 64 -4.33 19.70 -3.69
CA GLY A 64 -4.71 18.43 -4.28
C GLY A 64 -3.58 17.90 -5.18
N GLY A 65 -3.44 16.57 -5.25
CA GLY A 65 -2.39 15.93 -6.03
C GLY A 65 -1.08 15.69 -5.28
N THR A 66 -1.00 16.03 -4.00
CA THR A 66 0.18 15.72 -3.17
C THR A 66 0.20 14.25 -2.75
N TYR A 67 1.40 13.71 -2.51
CA TYR A 67 1.57 12.42 -1.87
C TYR A 67 1.42 12.57 -0.36
N LYS A 68 0.48 11.86 0.21
CA LYS A 68 0.30 11.77 1.66
C LYS A 68 1.02 10.55 2.20
N LEU A 69 1.83 10.75 3.24
CA LEU A 69 2.54 9.72 3.99
C LEU A 69 2.00 9.69 5.42
N ASP A 70 1.21 8.67 5.73
CA ASP A 70 0.65 8.45 7.08
C ASP A 70 1.65 7.60 7.89
N ILE A 71 2.33 8.19 8.86
CA ILE A 71 3.26 7.48 9.76
C ILE A 71 2.45 6.72 10.83
N PRO A 72 2.73 5.44 11.10
CA PRO A 72 2.06 4.70 12.17
C PRO A 72 2.24 5.38 13.52
N ASN A 73 1.15 5.63 14.23
CA ASN A 73 1.11 6.33 15.53
C ASN A 73 1.77 7.73 15.53
N GLY A 74 1.92 8.33 14.36
CA GLY A 74 2.55 9.63 14.16
C GLY A 74 1.71 10.58 13.31
N ALA A 75 2.35 11.64 12.84
CA ALA A 75 1.75 12.66 11.98
C ALA A 75 1.62 12.15 10.53
N SER A 76 0.78 12.85 9.76
CA SER A 76 0.75 12.73 8.31
C SER A 76 1.59 13.85 7.69
N TYR A 77 2.29 13.52 6.63
CA TYR A 77 3.09 14.47 5.85
C TYR A 77 2.64 14.45 4.40
N TYR A 78 2.83 15.58 3.71
CA TYR A 78 2.40 15.79 2.34
C TYR A 78 3.58 16.28 1.51
N GLY A 79 3.76 15.73 0.31
CA GLY A 79 4.83 16.14 -0.60
C GLY A 79 4.31 16.42 -1.99
N THR A 80 4.86 17.40 -2.69
CA THR A 80 4.54 17.72 -4.09
C THR A 80 4.89 16.57 -5.03
N GLY A 81 5.82 15.71 -4.61
CA GLY A 81 6.25 14.49 -5.26
C GLY A 81 6.84 13.54 -4.22
N ALA A 82 7.36 12.42 -4.70
CA ALA A 82 8.08 11.47 -3.87
C ALA A 82 9.16 10.74 -4.70
N ILE A 83 10.17 10.24 -4.01
CA ILE A 83 11.13 9.29 -4.56
C ILE A 83 10.97 8.00 -3.79
N ILE A 84 10.65 6.91 -4.48
CA ILE A 84 10.57 5.59 -3.86
C ILE A 84 11.73 4.71 -4.33
N ARG A 85 12.23 3.89 -3.42
CA ARG A 85 13.10 2.75 -3.68
C ARG A 85 12.30 1.50 -3.39
N PRO A 86 11.71 0.85 -4.42
CA PRO A 86 10.84 -0.30 -4.20
C PRO A 86 11.67 -1.54 -3.91
N PHE A 87 11.26 -2.32 -2.90
CA PHE A 87 11.92 -3.59 -2.56
C PHE A 87 11.15 -4.77 -3.14
N MET A 88 9.84 -4.74 -3.02
CA MET A 88 9.00 -5.77 -3.61
C MET A 88 7.61 -5.26 -3.99
N GLN A 89 6.94 -6.05 -4.81
CA GLN A 89 5.52 -5.89 -5.08
C GLN A 89 4.77 -7.17 -4.75
N ARG A 90 3.50 -7.01 -4.36
CA ARG A 90 2.53 -8.08 -4.17
C ARG A 90 1.21 -7.68 -4.81
N PHE A 91 0.31 -8.64 -4.91
CA PHE A 91 -1.01 -8.44 -5.47
C PHE A 91 -2.07 -8.99 -4.53
N MET A 92 -3.21 -8.33 -4.50
CA MET A 92 -4.39 -8.82 -3.80
C MET A 92 -5.64 -8.31 -4.50
N TYR A 93 -6.78 -8.81 -4.08
CA TYR A 93 -8.08 -8.28 -4.46
C TYR A 93 -8.76 -7.67 -3.25
N LYS A 94 -9.54 -6.61 -3.48
CA LYS A 94 -10.37 -5.99 -2.45
C LYS A 94 -11.75 -5.65 -2.97
N LYS A 95 -12.73 -5.67 -2.07
CA LYS A 95 -14.10 -5.26 -2.33
C LYS A 95 -14.60 -4.37 -1.20
N TYR A 96 -15.31 -3.32 -1.56
CA TYR A 96 -16.04 -2.51 -0.60
C TYR A 96 -17.35 -3.22 -0.22
N VAL A 97 -17.58 -3.38 1.06
CA VAL A 97 -18.77 -4.03 1.61
C VAL A 97 -19.50 -3.01 2.47
N MET A 98 -20.75 -2.75 2.11
CA MET A 98 -21.62 -1.89 2.90
C MET A 98 -22.06 -2.64 4.15
N GLY A 99 -21.93 -1.99 5.29
CA GLY A 99 -22.42 -2.53 6.55
C GLY A 99 -23.95 -2.59 6.57
N THR A 100 -24.50 -3.64 7.15
CA THR A 100 -25.93 -3.82 7.40
C THR A 100 -26.18 -3.98 8.90
N GLY A 101 -27.34 -3.60 9.40
CA GLY A 101 -27.70 -3.80 10.80
C GLY A 101 -26.81 -3.06 11.80
N GLY A 102 -26.29 -1.87 11.45
CA GLY A 102 -25.40 -1.07 12.31
C GLY A 102 -23.90 -1.37 12.16
N ALA A 103 -23.53 -2.35 11.37
CA ALA A 103 -22.12 -2.61 11.04
C ALA A 103 -21.55 -1.49 10.16
N LYS A 104 -20.28 -1.14 10.38
CA LYS A 104 -19.57 -0.13 9.58
C LYS A 104 -19.23 -0.66 8.18
N ASN A 105 -19.27 0.23 7.19
CA ASN A 105 -18.72 -0.04 5.85
C ASN A 105 -17.24 -0.43 5.97
N ARG A 106 -16.80 -1.42 5.21
CA ARG A 106 -15.41 -1.91 5.26
C ARG A 106 -14.92 -2.40 3.90
N TYR A 107 -13.61 -2.43 3.75
CA TYR A 107 -12.98 -3.19 2.68
C TYR A 107 -12.64 -4.59 3.18
N VAL A 108 -13.04 -5.60 2.43
CA VAL A 108 -12.57 -6.98 2.58
C VAL A 108 -11.51 -7.26 1.53
N LYS A 109 -10.49 -8.05 1.88
CA LYS A 109 -9.29 -8.26 1.07
C LYS A 109 -8.92 -9.74 1.04
N THR A 110 -8.38 -10.19 -0.09
CA THR A 110 -7.69 -11.49 -0.15
C THR A 110 -6.34 -11.42 0.56
N ILE A 111 -5.71 -12.55 0.76
CA ILE A 111 -4.28 -12.61 1.10
C ILE A 111 -3.46 -12.02 -0.05
N MET A 112 -2.26 -11.53 0.27
CA MET A 112 -1.32 -11.06 -0.74
C MET A 112 -0.64 -12.23 -1.45
N SER A 113 -0.39 -12.06 -2.76
CA SER A 113 0.29 -13.05 -3.61
C SER A 113 1.31 -12.37 -4.52
N ASP A 114 2.21 -13.14 -5.09
CA ASP A 114 3.20 -12.69 -6.08
C ASP A 114 2.61 -12.47 -7.48
N ASN A 115 1.38 -12.92 -7.73
CA ASN A 115 0.69 -12.77 -9.01
C ASN A 115 -0.82 -12.54 -8.82
N LEU A 116 -1.53 -12.24 -9.92
CA LEU A 116 -2.97 -12.00 -9.94
C LEU A 116 -3.81 -13.26 -10.22
N ASN A 117 -3.17 -14.39 -10.49
CA ASN A 117 -3.87 -15.66 -10.74
C ASN A 117 -4.18 -16.39 -9.42
N ILE A 118 -4.93 -15.73 -8.55
CA ILE A 118 -5.38 -16.25 -7.27
C ILE A 118 -6.91 -16.30 -7.24
N ASP A 119 -7.47 -17.13 -6.39
CA ASP A 119 -8.92 -17.16 -6.18
C ASP A 119 -9.40 -15.85 -5.55
N LEU A 120 -10.56 -15.38 -6.02
CA LEU A 120 -11.28 -14.27 -5.40
C LEU A 120 -11.99 -14.75 -4.14
N LYS A 121 -11.20 -15.09 -3.12
CA LYS A 121 -11.66 -15.50 -1.79
C LYS A 121 -11.08 -14.57 -0.77
N ASP A 122 -11.94 -13.99 0.04
CA ASP A 122 -11.53 -13.26 1.23
C ASP A 122 -11.57 -14.18 2.46
N ASN A 123 -10.98 -13.72 3.57
CA ASN A 123 -10.98 -14.49 4.82
C ASN A 123 -12.38 -14.59 5.46
N ASP A 124 -13.29 -13.69 5.09
CA ASP A 124 -14.65 -13.62 5.64
C ASP A 124 -15.68 -14.35 4.77
N GLY A 125 -15.29 -14.85 3.59
CA GLY A 125 -16.18 -15.49 2.62
C GLY A 125 -17.17 -14.56 1.92
N THR A 126 -16.99 -13.23 2.05
CA THR A 126 -17.93 -12.22 1.52
C THR A 126 -17.93 -12.16 0.00
N PHE A 127 -16.82 -12.46 -0.65
CA PHE A 127 -16.71 -12.51 -2.11
C PHE A 127 -15.99 -13.77 -2.61
N ASN A 128 -16.40 -14.91 -2.12
CA ASN A 128 -15.89 -16.20 -2.60
C ASN A 128 -16.45 -16.51 -4.00
N CYS A 129 -15.93 -15.87 -5.02
CA CYS A 129 -16.42 -15.95 -6.41
C CYS A 129 -15.44 -16.60 -7.40
N GLY A 130 -14.43 -17.30 -6.90
CA GLY A 130 -13.49 -18.07 -7.73
C GLY A 130 -12.44 -17.18 -8.42
N LYS A 131 -12.17 -17.45 -9.69
CA LYS A 131 -11.15 -16.74 -10.46
C LYS A 131 -11.59 -15.34 -10.91
N PRO A 132 -10.66 -14.40 -11.11
CA PRO A 132 -10.94 -13.14 -11.79
C PRO A 132 -11.45 -13.36 -13.21
N SER A 133 -12.26 -12.42 -13.74
CA SER A 133 -12.89 -12.54 -15.07
C SER A 133 -11.92 -12.88 -16.20
N GLY A 134 -10.69 -12.39 -16.17
CA GLY A 134 -9.66 -12.67 -17.19
C GLY A 134 -9.07 -14.10 -17.12
N TRP A 135 -9.42 -14.87 -16.09
CA TRP A 135 -8.96 -16.27 -15.89
C TRP A 135 -10.10 -17.28 -15.97
N ILE A 136 -11.29 -16.84 -16.39
CA ILE A 136 -12.48 -17.66 -16.58
C ILE A 136 -12.74 -17.75 -18.07
N ASP A 137 -12.60 -18.93 -18.65
CA ASP A 137 -12.72 -19.14 -20.10
C ASP A 137 -14.10 -18.76 -20.63
N ASP A 138 -15.15 -19.00 -19.88
CA ASP A 138 -16.52 -18.68 -20.25
C ASP A 138 -17.19 -17.75 -19.22
N PHE A 139 -16.57 -16.58 -18.98
CA PHE A 139 -17.10 -15.59 -18.04
C PHE A 139 -18.52 -15.14 -18.40
N ASN A 140 -18.86 -15.09 -19.69
CA ASN A 140 -20.14 -14.57 -20.15
C ASN A 140 -21.31 -15.54 -19.86
N SER A 141 -21.06 -16.82 -19.68
CA SER A 141 -22.07 -17.83 -19.32
C SER A 141 -22.47 -17.80 -17.84
N LEU A 142 -21.66 -17.15 -16.99
CA LEU A 142 -21.93 -17.08 -15.56
C LEU A 142 -23.24 -16.35 -15.25
N PRO A 143 -23.96 -16.71 -14.17
CA PRO A 143 -25.12 -15.95 -13.70
C PRO A 143 -24.78 -14.47 -13.47
N GLN A 144 -25.71 -13.59 -13.81
CA GLN A 144 -25.47 -12.12 -13.71
C GLN A 144 -25.00 -11.70 -12.32
N LYS A 145 -25.60 -12.25 -11.26
CA LYS A 145 -25.20 -11.97 -9.87
C LYS A 145 -23.71 -12.30 -9.61
N THR A 146 -23.20 -13.39 -10.14
CA THR A 146 -21.78 -13.78 -10.02
C THR A 146 -20.89 -12.83 -10.82
N LYS A 147 -21.29 -12.48 -12.05
CA LYS A 147 -20.56 -11.48 -12.85
C LYS A 147 -20.45 -10.13 -12.13
N ASP A 148 -21.52 -9.68 -11.51
CA ASP A 148 -21.54 -8.40 -10.79
C ASP A 148 -20.66 -8.44 -9.53
N LEU A 149 -20.67 -9.56 -8.80
CA LEU A 149 -19.76 -9.79 -7.68
C LEU A 149 -18.29 -9.72 -8.12
N ILE A 150 -17.93 -10.41 -9.20
CA ILE A 150 -16.55 -10.41 -9.72
C ILE A 150 -16.14 -9.01 -10.20
N LYS A 151 -17.03 -8.30 -10.91
CA LYS A 151 -16.77 -6.92 -11.38
C LYS A 151 -16.59 -5.92 -10.26
N ALA A 152 -17.26 -6.12 -9.12
CA ALA A 152 -17.15 -5.25 -7.95
C ALA A 152 -15.82 -5.43 -7.19
N VAL A 153 -15.08 -6.52 -7.47
CA VAL A 153 -13.79 -6.78 -6.83
C VAL A 153 -12.68 -6.05 -7.59
N LYS A 154 -11.96 -5.21 -6.88
CA LYS A 154 -10.82 -4.45 -7.42
C LYS A 154 -9.52 -5.23 -7.24
N ARG A 155 -8.69 -5.25 -8.27
CA ARG A 155 -7.31 -5.70 -8.16
C ARG A 155 -6.45 -4.59 -7.53
N VAL A 156 -5.53 -4.98 -6.67
CA VAL A 156 -4.63 -4.07 -5.97
C VAL A 156 -3.19 -4.53 -6.21
N ARG A 157 -2.33 -3.59 -6.59
CA ARG A 157 -0.89 -3.74 -6.53
C ARG A 157 -0.43 -3.17 -5.21
N VAL A 158 0.35 -3.91 -4.47
CA VAL A 158 0.95 -3.46 -3.21
C VAL A 158 2.45 -3.32 -3.42
N VAL A 159 2.98 -2.14 -3.15
CA VAL A 159 4.41 -1.84 -3.27
C VAL A 159 4.97 -1.59 -1.89
N PHE A 160 6.11 -2.19 -1.60
CA PHE A 160 6.87 -2.01 -0.38
C PHE A 160 8.26 -1.47 -0.71
N GLY A 161 8.83 -0.69 0.17
CA GLY A 161 10.17 -0.12 0.02
C GLY A 161 10.40 1.06 0.94
N ASN A 162 11.30 1.94 0.54
CA ASN A 162 11.57 3.21 1.19
C ASN A 162 11.05 4.36 0.36
N ILE A 163 10.52 5.40 1.02
CA ILE A 163 10.00 6.62 0.41
C ILE A 163 10.62 7.86 1.04
N THR A 164 10.92 8.85 0.21
CA THR A 164 11.25 10.22 0.62
C THR A 164 10.30 11.16 -0.09
N LEU A 165 9.63 12.04 0.65
CA LEU A 165 8.76 13.06 0.07
C LEU A 165 9.58 14.24 -0.48
N THR A 166 9.13 14.82 -1.58
CA THR A 166 9.65 16.07 -2.14
C THR A 166 8.89 17.24 -1.51
N ASP A 167 9.61 18.26 -1.03
CA ASP A 167 9.06 19.45 -0.39
C ASP A 167 7.99 19.12 0.67
N PRO A 168 8.35 18.34 1.72
CA PRO A 168 7.37 17.85 2.66
C PRO A 168 6.77 18.96 3.52
N THR A 169 5.46 18.90 3.74
CA THR A 169 4.70 19.76 4.65
C THR A 169 3.92 18.96 5.67
N ASP A 170 3.56 19.58 6.77
CA ASP A 170 2.61 19.04 7.74
C ASP A 170 1.14 19.24 7.30
N GLU A 171 0.19 18.81 8.11
CA GLU A 171 -1.25 18.98 7.86
C GLU A 171 -1.72 20.44 7.87
N LYS A 172 -0.89 21.37 8.34
CA LYS A 172 -1.16 22.82 8.37
C LYS A 172 -0.49 23.54 7.21
N GLY A 173 0.23 22.82 6.34
CA GLY A 173 0.98 23.39 5.24
C GLY A 173 2.34 23.98 5.63
N ASN A 174 2.81 23.80 6.86
CA ASN A 174 4.15 24.24 7.25
C ASN A 174 5.20 23.30 6.65
N SER A 175 6.25 23.89 6.07
CA SER A 175 7.40 23.11 5.61
C SER A 175 8.05 22.36 6.77
N VAL A 176 8.36 21.10 6.54
CA VAL A 176 9.10 20.26 7.49
C VAL A 176 10.48 19.92 6.92
N ASN A 177 11.43 19.63 7.79
CA ASN A 177 12.73 19.15 7.33
C ASN A 177 12.56 17.82 6.58
N VAL A 178 13.51 17.53 5.67
CA VAL A 178 13.52 16.30 4.89
C VAL A 178 13.31 15.10 5.82
N ILE A 179 12.22 14.37 5.56
CA ILE A 179 11.96 13.12 6.25
C ILE A 179 12.90 12.09 5.67
N ALA A 180 13.71 11.46 6.52
CA ALA A 180 14.59 10.37 6.11
C ALA A 180 13.80 9.28 5.36
N ALA A 181 14.48 8.51 4.52
CA ALA A 181 13.87 7.42 3.79
C ALA A 181 13.06 6.51 4.74
N THR A 182 11.75 6.51 4.57
CA THR A 182 10.80 5.88 5.49
C THR A 182 10.27 4.58 4.90
N PRO A 183 10.27 3.45 5.63
CA PRO A 183 9.64 2.21 5.19
C PRO A 183 8.14 2.41 4.93
N PHE A 184 7.67 2.00 3.76
CA PHE A 184 6.29 2.24 3.36
C PHE A 184 5.59 1.03 2.75
N ILE A 185 4.26 1.09 2.78
CA ILE A 185 3.34 0.26 2.01
C ILE A 185 2.41 1.17 1.19
N TRP A 186 2.24 0.84 -0.08
CA TRP A 186 1.34 1.55 -0.99
C TRP A 186 0.38 0.59 -1.69
N GLU A 187 -0.90 0.69 -1.37
CA GLU A 187 -1.97 -0.08 -2.00
C GLU A 187 -2.54 0.70 -3.19
N ILE A 188 -2.30 0.24 -4.39
CA ILE A 188 -2.67 0.89 -5.65
C ILE A 188 -3.84 0.14 -6.29
N ASP A 189 -5.05 0.70 -6.21
CA ASP A 189 -6.29 0.12 -6.76
C ASP A 189 -6.89 0.93 -7.92
N ASN A 190 -6.38 2.13 -8.18
CA ASN A 190 -6.72 2.88 -9.37
C ASN A 190 -6.14 2.19 -10.61
N ARG A 191 -6.94 2.04 -11.67
CA ARG A 191 -6.57 1.30 -12.90
C ARG A 191 -5.33 1.86 -13.59
N ASP A 192 -5.25 3.18 -13.70
CA ASP A 192 -4.18 3.83 -14.46
C ASP A 192 -2.89 3.90 -13.63
N ALA A 193 -3.01 4.17 -12.33
CA ALA A 193 -1.91 4.05 -11.38
C ALA A 193 -1.34 2.62 -11.33
N PHE A 194 -2.21 1.60 -11.31
CA PHE A 194 -1.82 0.19 -11.35
C PHE A 194 -0.98 -0.13 -12.59
N LYS A 195 -1.34 0.43 -13.76
CA LYS A 195 -0.63 0.23 -15.02
C LYS A 195 0.68 1.01 -15.07
N SER A 196 0.67 2.30 -14.69
CA SER A 196 1.85 3.17 -14.80
C SER A 196 2.98 2.69 -13.87
N ILE A 197 2.66 2.38 -12.61
CA ILE A 197 3.63 1.77 -11.69
C ILE A 197 4.04 0.37 -12.16
N GLY A 198 3.10 -0.42 -12.67
CA GLY A 198 3.37 -1.75 -13.23
C GLY A 198 4.34 -1.74 -14.38
N LYS A 199 4.32 -0.68 -15.20
CA LYS A 199 5.28 -0.50 -16.30
C LYS A 199 6.70 -0.42 -15.77
N CYS A 200 6.97 0.32 -14.68
CA CYS A 200 8.30 0.42 -14.08
C CYS A 200 8.83 -0.98 -13.69
N PHE A 201 8.02 -1.79 -13.00
CA PHE A 201 8.41 -3.16 -12.64
C PHE A 201 8.62 -4.07 -13.86
N SER A 202 7.79 -3.91 -14.90
CA SER A 202 7.94 -4.65 -16.16
C SER A 202 9.24 -4.29 -16.88
N ASP A 203 9.60 -3.01 -16.92
CA ASP A 203 10.81 -2.53 -17.58
C ASP A 203 12.06 -3.01 -16.82
N LEU A 204 12.04 -3.03 -15.49
CA LEU A 204 13.10 -3.63 -14.67
C LEU A 204 13.24 -5.13 -14.95
N ALA A 205 12.14 -5.88 -14.97
CA ALA A 205 12.16 -7.32 -15.22
C ALA A 205 12.69 -7.65 -16.62
N LYS A 206 12.27 -6.92 -17.66
CA LYS A 206 12.79 -7.08 -19.05
C LYS A 206 14.29 -6.82 -19.13
N SER A 207 14.79 -5.88 -18.34
CA SER A 207 16.20 -5.53 -18.26
C SER A 207 16.99 -6.39 -17.28
N LYS A 208 16.35 -7.40 -16.65
CA LYS A 208 16.94 -8.29 -15.62
C LYS A 208 17.55 -7.51 -14.46
N ARG A 209 16.89 -6.44 -14.02
CA ARG A 209 17.32 -5.56 -12.92
C ARG A 209 16.40 -5.73 -11.69
N LEU A 210 16.98 -5.62 -10.51
CA LEU A 210 16.23 -5.72 -9.24
C LEU A 210 15.62 -4.37 -8.87
N PRO A 211 14.36 -4.33 -8.43
CA PRO A 211 13.70 -3.08 -8.02
C PRO A 211 14.48 -2.31 -6.95
N VAL A 212 15.04 -3.01 -5.97
CA VAL A 212 15.82 -2.41 -4.86
C VAL A 212 17.06 -1.63 -5.32
N GLN A 213 17.54 -1.87 -6.54
CA GLN A 213 18.70 -1.18 -7.12
C GLN A 213 18.32 0.09 -7.89
N HIS A 214 17.06 0.47 -7.92
CA HIS A 214 16.59 1.62 -8.70
C HIS A 214 15.64 2.49 -7.91
N SER A 215 15.66 3.79 -8.19
CA SER A 215 14.66 4.72 -7.70
C SER A 215 13.59 5.01 -8.76
N ILE A 216 12.38 5.27 -8.28
CA ILE A 216 11.27 5.76 -9.10
C ILE A 216 10.88 7.11 -8.53
N THR A 217 11.01 8.15 -9.34
CA THR A 217 10.50 9.48 -9.00
C THR A 217 9.02 9.53 -9.33
N LEU A 218 8.24 10.02 -8.39
CA LEU A 218 6.79 10.10 -8.47
C LEU A 218 6.37 11.57 -8.52
N ALA A 219 5.83 12.00 -9.64
CA ALA A 219 4.99 13.18 -9.75
C ALA A 219 3.52 12.76 -9.82
N THR A 220 2.59 13.70 -9.80
CA THR A 220 1.17 13.45 -10.04
C THR A 220 0.70 14.10 -11.33
N GLN A 221 -0.29 13.49 -11.95
CA GLN A 221 -1.01 14.03 -13.10
C GLN A 221 -2.47 14.21 -12.74
N SER A 222 -3.00 15.40 -12.96
CA SER A 222 -4.42 15.67 -12.80
C SER A 222 -5.22 15.06 -13.95
N ASN A 223 -6.39 14.55 -13.63
CA ASN A 223 -7.36 14.01 -14.57
C ASN A 223 -8.73 14.52 -14.17
N GLU A 224 -9.60 14.75 -15.14
CA GLU A 224 -10.96 15.20 -14.91
C GLU A 224 -11.95 14.06 -15.21
N MET A 225 -12.94 13.89 -14.34
CA MET A 225 -14.06 13.00 -14.56
C MET A 225 -15.16 13.70 -15.36
N ASN A 226 -16.05 12.93 -15.99
CA ASN A 226 -17.18 13.47 -16.77
C ASN A 226 -18.11 14.40 -15.96
N ASN A 227 -18.06 14.34 -14.64
CA ASN A 227 -18.84 15.21 -13.75
C ASN A 227 -18.07 16.46 -13.28
N GLY A 228 -16.91 16.75 -13.88
CA GLY A 228 -16.05 17.90 -13.53
C GLY A 228 -15.16 17.70 -12.29
N ASN A 229 -15.25 16.57 -11.60
CA ASN A 229 -14.37 16.30 -10.47
C ASN A 229 -12.96 15.98 -10.93
N VAL A 230 -11.98 16.59 -10.29
CA VAL A 230 -10.55 16.33 -10.53
C VAL A 230 -10.05 15.21 -9.62
N PHE A 231 -9.29 14.31 -10.19
CA PHE A 231 -8.53 13.30 -9.44
C PHE A 231 -7.10 13.21 -9.97
N TYR A 232 -6.21 12.68 -9.16
CA TYR A 232 -4.79 12.61 -9.51
C TYR A 232 -4.32 11.17 -9.60
N THR A 233 -3.45 10.91 -10.57
CA THR A 233 -2.78 9.62 -10.75
C THR A 233 -1.26 9.80 -10.68
N PRO A 234 -0.50 8.78 -10.24
CA PRO A 234 0.95 8.87 -10.23
C PRO A 234 1.49 8.92 -11.66
N ALA A 235 2.46 9.80 -11.88
CA ALA A 235 3.30 9.88 -13.08
C ALA A 235 4.73 9.43 -12.71
N PRO A 236 5.01 8.10 -12.74
CA PRO A 236 6.29 7.57 -12.32
C PRO A 236 7.36 7.75 -13.41
N THR A 237 8.58 8.08 -13.00
CA THR A 237 9.78 8.08 -13.83
C THR A 237 10.81 7.14 -13.21
N LEU A 238 11.12 6.04 -13.91
CA LEU A 238 12.12 5.07 -13.48
C LEU A 238 13.51 5.51 -13.96
N ASP A 239 14.45 5.67 -13.02
CA ASP A 239 15.85 5.93 -13.36
C ASP A 239 16.59 4.61 -13.61
N MET A 240 16.90 4.35 -14.88
CA MET A 240 17.67 3.19 -15.33
C MET A 240 19.17 3.50 -15.53
N THR A 241 19.57 4.74 -15.35
CA THR A 241 20.96 5.20 -15.61
C THR A 241 21.86 4.94 -14.40
N LYS A 242 21.29 4.91 -13.21
CA LYS A 242 21.98 4.68 -11.95
C LYS A 242 21.56 3.36 -11.32
N THR A 243 22.51 2.67 -10.73
CA THR A 243 22.27 1.49 -9.90
C THR A 243 22.67 1.81 -8.48
N LEU A 244 21.75 1.61 -7.54
CA LEU A 244 21.96 1.81 -6.12
C LEU A 244 22.56 0.55 -5.51
N ASP A 245 23.50 0.72 -4.57
CA ASP A 245 24.04 -0.39 -3.80
C ASP A 245 22.99 -0.99 -2.87
N ILE A 246 23.11 -2.29 -2.61
CA ILE A 246 22.27 -2.99 -1.64
C ILE A 246 23.06 -3.09 -0.35
N HIS A 247 22.59 -2.39 0.69
CA HIS A 247 23.20 -2.39 2.00
C HIS A 247 22.65 -3.51 2.90
N PRO A 248 23.35 -3.93 3.96
CA PRO A 248 22.84 -4.93 4.91
C PRO A 248 21.47 -4.57 5.51
N GLU A 249 21.24 -3.29 5.75
CA GLU A 249 19.95 -2.75 6.25
C GLU A 249 18.80 -3.00 5.28
N ASP A 250 19.04 -2.91 3.97
CA ASP A 250 18.06 -3.22 2.92
C ASP A 250 17.72 -4.72 2.95
N GLN A 251 18.71 -5.58 3.20
CA GLN A 251 18.51 -7.03 3.30
C GLN A 251 17.71 -7.39 4.55
N GLU A 252 18.00 -6.75 5.69
CA GLU A 252 17.23 -6.93 6.92
C GLU A 252 15.78 -6.50 6.74
N MET A 253 15.55 -5.31 6.16
CA MET A 253 14.21 -4.83 5.87
C MET A 253 13.46 -5.79 4.94
N PHE A 254 14.10 -6.28 3.88
CA PHE A 254 13.51 -7.27 2.98
C PHE A 254 13.14 -8.55 3.72
N GLY A 255 14.01 -9.06 4.60
CA GLY A 255 13.72 -10.21 5.45
C GLY A 255 12.50 -10.00 6.33
N ASN A 256 12.38 -8.83 6.97
CA ASN A 256 11.23 -8.46 7.80
C ASN A 256 9.91 -8.30 7.01
N LEU A 257 9.98 -7.97 5.72
CA LEU A 257 8.80 -7.88 4.85
C LEU A 257 8.34 -9.25 4.33
N MET A 258 9.24 -10.25 4.34
CA MET A 258 8.96 -11.62 3.88
C MET A 258 8.50 -12.56 5.00
N SER A 259 8.77 -12.23 6.26
CA SER A 259 8.33 -12.95 7.47
C SER A 259 6.88 -12.58 7.86
#